data_21d9cf39526b2054cb0b1672c369c0a9
#
_entry.id   21d9cf39526b2054cb0b1672c369c0a9
#
_cell.length_a   1.000
_cell.length_b   1.000
_cell.length_c   1.000
_cell.angle_alpha   90.00
_cell.angle_beta   90.00
_cell.angle_gamma   90.00
#
_symmetry.space_group_name_H-M   'P 1'
#
loop_
_entity.id
_entity.type
_entity.pdbx_description
1 polymer ?
#
loop_
_entity_poly.entity_id
_entity_poly.type
_entity_poly.pdbx_seq_one_letter_code
_entity_poly.pdbx_strand_id
1 'polypeptide(L)'
;MRAEREKLNAKITAGALKLAGGRLELPAEMCHVVLFSGGSCTVQCGDMSLLVSPGCALLLGPGAWAVSQAGHTQPEMLGCSFPQAALHEMKNATGEDFLRLFAPDSQMALYGSIQWASRLRTLLEMMRSAMGEPEYPGGLYLALTLHYVEQEHRAQSAADARPRNETVEQICAYLAANYQQKLSLTEVAARFYISPYYLSRLFRRVTGQSIVDYINARRIEAAQKLLETTELSIGSVAEQTGFASAAHFRRVFRETMGVGPLQYRKSRK
;
A
#
# COMPACT_ATOMS: atom_id res chain seq x y z
N MET A 1 -22.64 -28.22 19.11
CA MET A 1 -22.89 -27.23 18.01
C MET A 1 -23.28 -25.85 18.54
N ARG A 2 -24.44 -25.61 19.21
CA ARG A 2 -24.83 -24.25 19.69
C ARG A 2 -23.80 -23.66 20.65
N ALA A 3 -23.43 -24.39 21.72
CA ALA A 3 -22.47 -23.96 22.71
C ALA A 3 -21.04 -23.71 22.15
N GLU A 4 -20.61 -24.44 21.12
CA GLU A 4 -19.33 -24.22 20.47
C GLU A 4 -19.34 -22.94 19.62
N ARG A 5 -20.46 -22.69 18.93
CA ARG A 5 -20.67 -21.46 18.16
C ARG A 5 -20.72 -20.23 19.06
N GLU A 6 -21.37 -20.33 20.23
CA GLU A 6 -21.37 -19.25 21.23
C GLU A 6 -19.94 -18.97 21.75
N LYS A 7 -19.17 -20.03 22.05
CA LYS A 7 -17.76 -19.89 22.46
C LYS A 7 -16.87 -19.27 21.38
N LEU A 8 -17.15 -19.57 20.11
CA LEU A 8 -16.40 -18.99 19.01
C LEU A 8 -16.76 -17.52 18.78
N ASN A 9 -18.06 -17.18 18.83
CA ASN A 9 -18.53 -15.80 18.75
C ASN A 9 -17.88 -14.92 19.83
N ALA A 10 -17.76 -15.39 21.06
CA ALA A 10 -17.14 -14.67 22.16
C ALA A 10 -15.63 -14.37 21.91
N LYS A 11 -14.98 -15.08 21.01
CA LYS A 11 -13.58 -14.83 20.63
C LYS A 11 -13.43 -13.84 19.46
N ILE A 12 -14.53 -13.45 18.83
CA ILE A 12 -14.54 -12.43 17.78
C ILE A 12 -14.68 -11.07 18.47
N THR A 13 -13.68 -10.22 18.35
CA THR A 13 -13.65 -8.92 19.01
C THR A 13 -13.48 -7.80 18.00
N ALA A 14 -13.99 -6.62 18.31
CA ALA A 14 -13.78 -5.42 17.52
C ALA A 14 -13.51 -4.22 18.45
N GLY A 15 -12.70 -3.26 17.99
CA GLY A 15 -12.42 -2.08 18.78
C GLY A 15 -11.40 -1.14 18.17
N ALA A 16 -11.30 0.03 18.79
CA ALA A 16 -10.25 0.97 18.50
C ALA A 16 -8.90 0.39 19.00
N LEU A 17 -7.93 0.34 18.11
CA LEU A 17 -6.59 -0.13 18.41
C LEU A 17 -5.71 1.08 18.74
N LYS A 18 -5.01 1.05 19.85
CA LYS A 18 -4.17 2.17 20.31
C LYS A 18 -2.74 1.71 20.53
N LEU A 19 -1.79 2.54 20.11
CA LEU A 19 -0.38 2.31 20.40
C LEU A 19 -0.09 2.61 21.88
N ALA A 20 0.53 1.68 22.55
CA ALA A 20 1.09 1.87 23.88
C ALA A 20 2.60 2.11 23.73
N GLY A 21 3.10 3.27 24.16
CA GLY A 21 4.50 3.62 23.96
C GLY A 21 4.96 3.69 22.49
N GLY A 22 4.03 4.03 21.57
CA GLY A 22 4.33 4.11 20.13
C GLY A 22 4.30 2.77 19.38
N ARG A 23 3.94 1.67 20.04
CA ARG A 23 3.86 0.32 19.48
C ARG A 23 2.62 -0.42 19.95
N LEU A 24 2.08 -1.26 19.09
CA LEU A 24 1.00 -2.20 19.38
C LEU A 24 1.39 -3.57 18.84
N GLU A 25 1.28 -4.60 19.64
CA GLU A 25 1.40 -5.99 19.24
C GLU A 25 0.01 -6.62 19.13
N LEU A 26 -0.26 -7.26 18.01
CA LEU A 26 -1.51 -7.97 17.78
C LEU A 26 -1.40 -9.43 18.22
N PRO A 27 -2.49 -10.05 18.75
CA PRO A 27 -2.47 -11.45 19.14
C PRO A 27 -2.05 -12.38 18.01
N ALA A 28 -0.94 -13.11 18.18
CA ALA A 28 -0.29 -13.88 17.11
C ALA A 28 -1.14 -15.06 16.58
N GLU A 29 -2.08 -15.58 17.37
CA GLU A 29 -2.93 -16.72 17.02
C GLU A 29 -4.22 -16.31 16.29
N MET A 30 -4.42 -15.00 16.10
CA MET A 30 -5.66 -14.45 15.55
C MET A 30 -5.43 -13.93 14.14
N CYS A 31 -6.51 -13.91 13.35
CA CYS A 31 -6.61 -13.11 12.14
C CYS A 31 -7.13 -11.72 12.49
N HIS A 32 -6.73 -10.71 11.72
CA HIS A 32 -7.13 -9.33 11.96
C HIS A 32 -7.56 -8.64 10.67
N VAL A 33 -8.61 -7.83 10.77
CA VAL A 33 -8.96 -6.80 9.78
C VAL A 33 -8.78 -5.46 10.46
N VAL A 34 -7.86 -4.62 9.99
CA VAL A 34 -7.53 -3.34 10.61
C VAL A 34 -7.69 -2.22 9.60
N LEU A 35 -8.62 -1.31 9.84
CA LEU A 35 -8.83 -0.09 9.06
C LEU A 35 -8.01 1.06 9.67
N PHE A 36 -7.21 1.70 8.83
CA PHE A 36 -6.44 2.90 9.17
C PHE A 36 -7.16 4.13 8.62
N SER A 37 -7.49 5.07 9.49
CA SER A 37 -8.26 6.26 9.14
C SER A 37 -7.54 7.57 9.37
N GLY A 38 -6.45 7.56 10.15
CA GLY A 38 -5.63 8.74 10.42
C GLY A 38 -4.19 8.35 10.75
N GLY A 39 -3.26 9.27 10.52
CA GLY A 39 -1.83 9.05 10.75
C GLY A 39 -1.21 8.01 9.81
N SER A 40 0.10 7.79 9.93
CA SER A 40 0.82 6.73 9.22
C SER A 40 1.51 5.81 10.21
N CYS A 41 1.59 4.54 9.88
CA CYS A 41 2.26 3.55 10.71
C CYS A 41 3.03 2.54 9.86
N THR A 42 3.97 1.87 10.50
CA THR A 42 4.66 0.71 9.95
C THR A 42 4.12 -0.55 10.61
N VAL A 43 3.73 -1.53 9.80
CA VAL A 43 3.27 -2.84 10.25
C VAL A 43 4.34 -3.86 9.90
N GLN A 44 4.76 -4.66 10.87
CA GLN A 44 5.86 -5.60 10.75
C GLN A 44 5.47 -7.00 11.20
N CYS A 45 6.01 -8.01 10.50
CA CYS A 45 5.98 -9.41 10.93
C CYS A 45 7.25 -10.12 10.39
N GLY A 46 8.13 -10.56 11.28
CA GLY A 46 9.45 -11.05 10.91
C GLY A 46 10.22 -10.01 10.09
N ASP A 47 10.75 -10.40 8.94
CA ASP A 47 11.50 -9.51 8.03
C ASP A 47 10.59 -8.62 7.16
N MET A 48 9.29 -8.86 7.18
CA MET A 48 8.34 -8.09 6.40
C MET A 48 7.99 -6.79 7.11
N SER A 49 8.07 -5.67 6.38
CA SER A 49 7.71 -4.34 6.86
C SER A 49 6.88 -3.60 5.81
N LEU A 50 5.75 -3.06 6.22
CA LEU A 50 4.82 -2.34 5.37
C LEU A 50 4.48 -0.97 5.96
N LEU A 51 4.73 0.09 5.20
CA LEU A 51 4.25 1.43 5.55
C LEU A 51 2.78 1.57 5.13
N VAL A 52 1.93 1.95 6.07
CA VAL A 52 0.48 2.07 5.89
C VAL A 52 0.04 3.52 6.06
N SER A 53 -0.81 3.97 5.15
CA SER A 53 -1.41 5.31 5.13
C SER A 53 -2.92 5.26 5.38
N PRO A 54 -3.56 6.39 5.76
CA PRO A 54 -5.00 6.46 5.94
C PRO A 54 -5.80 6.00 4.71
N GLY A 55 -6.95 5.37 4.92
CA GLY A 55 -7.79 4.77 3.88
C GLY A 55 -7.43 3.32 3.52
N CYS A 56 -6.42 2.75 4.18
CA CYS A 56 -6.03 1.36 4.02
C CYS A 56 -6.75 0.45 5.02
N ALA A 57 -7.18 -0.73 4.57
CA ALA A 57 -7.48 -1.85 5.45
C ALA A 57 -6.45 -2.95 5.28
N LEU A 58 -5.93 -3.47 6.38
CA LEU A 58 -5.03 -4.62 6.40
C LEU A 58 -5.78 -5.89 6.76
N LEU A 59 -5.45 -6.96 6.05
CA LEU A 59 -5.87 -8.32 6.30
C LEU A 59 -4.65 -9.11 6.77
N LEU A 60 -4.60 -9.40 8.05
CA LEU A 60 -3.44 -10.03 8.67
C LEU A 60 -3.83 -11.44 9.13
N GLY A 61 -3.18 -12.44 8.57
CA GLY A 61 -3.27 -13.82 9.06
C GLY A 61 -2.58 -14.01 10.40
N PRO A 62 -2.63 -15.21 11.00
CA PRO A 62 -1.89 -15.51 12.21
C PRO A 62 -0.40 -15.19 12.05
N GLY A 63 0.18 -14.54 13.06
CA GLY A 63 1.59 -14.11 13.04
C GLY A 63 1.88 -13.05 14.08
N ALA A 64 3.14 -12.86 14.40
CA ALA A 64 3.60 -11.86 15.38
C ALA A 64 3.61 -10.45 14.76
N TRP A 65 2.44 -9.88 14.56
CA TRP A 65 2.27 -8.57 13.96
C TRP A 65 2.49 -7.45 14.97
N ALA A 66 3.33 -6.50 14.60
CA ALA A 66 3.56 -5.28 15.36
C ALA A 66 3.26 -4.05 14.52
N VAL A 67 2.55 -3.09 15.11
CA VAL A 67 2.23 -1.80 14.51
C VAL A 67 3.01 -0.72 15.25
N SER A 68 3.74 0.12 14.53
CA SER A 68 4.52 1.23 15.07
C SER A 68 4.18 2.53 14.36
N GLN A 69 4.20 3.64 15.08
CA GLN A 69 3.97 4.96 14.50
C GLN A 69 5.10 5.31 13.51
N ALA A 70 4.74 5.79 12.32
CA ALA A 70 5.68 6.15 11.26
C ALA A 70 5.79 7.67 11.00
N GLY A 71 5.08 8.49 11.75
CA GLY A 71 5.04 9.95 11.59
C GLY A 71 4.75 10.66 12.90
N HIS A 72 4.48 11.97 12.82
CA HIS A 72 4.20 12.80 14.00
C HIS A 72 2.75 12.67 14.51
N THR A 73 1.83 12.23 13.66
CA THR A 73 0.41 12.06 14.01
C THR A 73 0.17 10.64 14.47
N GLN A 74 -0.50 10.46 15.61
CA GLN A 74 -0.90 9.14 16.07
C GLN A 74 -1.85 8.49 15.05
N PRO A 75 -1.64 7.20 14.72
CA PRO A 75 -2.53 6.50 13.83
C PRO A 75 -3.89 6.24 14.50
N GLU A 76 -4.95 6.49 13.76
CA GLU A 76 -6.30 6.09 14.15
C GLU A 76 -6.62 4.76 13.49
N MET A 77 -6.86 3.75 14.30
CA MET A 77 -7.09 2.38 13.86
C MET A 77 -8.36 1.81 14.49
N LEU A 78 -9.17 1.16 13.67
CA LEU A 78 -10.31 0.38 14.10
C LEU A 78 -10.21 -1.00 13.49
N GLY A 79 -10.35 -2.05 14.28
CA GLY A 79 -10.19 -3.40 13.75
C GLY A 79 -11.05 -4.43 14.42
N CYS A 80 -11.09 -5.62 13.85
CA CYS A 80 -11.60 -6.83 14.48
C CYS A 80 -10.52 -7.91 14.47
N SER A 81 -10.57 -8.75 15.51
CA SER A 81 -9.69 -9.90 15.69
C SER A 81 -10.52 -11.15 15.92
N PHE A 82 -10.14 -12.25 15.31
CA PHE A 82 -10.91 -13.50 15.35
C PHE A 82 -9.99 -14.71 15.11
N PRO A 83 -10.30 -15.87 15.68
CA PRO A 83 -9.51 -17.07 15.47
C PRO A 83 -9.73 -17.62 14.06
N GLN A 84 -8.70 -18.22 13.46
CA GLN A 84 -8.79 -18.84 12.13
C GLN A 84 -9.91 -19.90 12.02
N ALA A 85 -10.26 -20.56 13.13
CA ALA A 85 -11.39 -21.49 13.21
C ALA A 85 -12.72 -20.84 12.80
N ALA A 86 -12.91 -19.53 13.01
CA ALA A 86 -14.11 -18.83 12.56
C ALA A 86 -14.26 -18.82 11.04
N LEU A 87 -13.15 -18.77 10.29
CA LEU A 87 -13.16 -18.83 8.83
C LEU A 87 -13.59 -20.24 8.33
N HIS A 88 -13.15 -21.29 9.02
CA HIS A 88 -13.56 -22.66 8.70
C HIS A 88 -15.04 -22.89 8.94
N GLU A 89 -15.58 -22.38 10.06
CA GLU A 89 -17.02 -22.47 10.34
C GLU A 89 -17.85 -21.71 9.31
N MET A 90 -17.40 -20.51 8.91
CA MET A 90 -18.08 -19.75 7.85
C MET A 90 -18.08 -20.51 6.52
N LYS A 91 -16.95 -21.07 6.11
CA LYS A 91 -16.87 -21.89 4.90
C LYS A 91 -17.87 -23.05 4.93
N ASN A 92 -17.99 -23.73 6.08
CA ASN A 92 -18.95 -24.82 6.24
C ASN A 92 -20.42 -24.34 6.24
N ALA A 93 -20.68 -23.13 6.71
CA ALA A 93 -22.04 -22.59 6.83
C ALA A 93 -22.53 -21.89 5.54
N THR A 94 -21.67 -21.21 4.82
CA THR A 94 -22.02 -20.36 3.66
C THR A 94 -21.46 -20.87 2.33
N GLY A 95 -20.49 -21.78 2.36
CA GLY A 95 -19.73 -22.21 1.18
C GLY A 95 -18.65 -21.19 0.74
N GLU A 96 -18.59 -20.00 1.34
CA GLU A 96 -17.61 -18.98 0.98
C GLU A 96 -16.26 -19.21 1.68
N ASP A 97 -15.18 -19.21 0.91
CA ASP A 97 -13.82 -19.43 1.40
C ASP A 97 -13.06 -18.13 1.59
N PHE A 98 -13.10 -17.58 2.81
CA PHE A 98 -12.37 -16.38 3.20
C PHE A 98 -10.92 -16.67 3.64
N LEU A 99 -10.51 -17.93 3.78
CA LEU A 99 -9.14 -18.29 4.20
C LEU A 99 -8.07 -17.70 3.26
N ARG A 100 -8.38 -17.64 1.96
CA ARG A 100 -7.50 -17.08 0.95
C ARG A 100 -7.14 -15.61 1.17
N LEU A 101 -8.00 -14.83 1.85
CA LEU A 101 -7.74 -13.43 2.16
C LEU A 101 -6.60 -13.24 3.17
N PHE A 102 -6.33 -14.27 3.96
CA PHE A 102 -5.34 -14.30 5.04
C PHE A 102 -4.16 -15.21 4.74
N ALA A 103 -4.04 -15.69 3.51
CA ALA A 103 -2.90 -16.51 3.09
C ALA A 103 -1.61 -15.66 3.04
N PRO A 104 -0.42 -16.23 3.32
CA PRO A 104 0.84 -15.50 3.36
C PRO A 104 1.20 -14.76 2.06
N ASP A 105 0.74 -15.26 0.92
CA ASP A 105 0.94 -14.71 -0.42
C ASP A 105 -0.23 -13.81 -0.89
N SER A 106 -1.25 -13.64 -0.04
CA SER A 106 -2.40 -12.78 -0.36
C SER A 106 -2.04 -11.29 -0.34
N GLN A 107 -2.89 -10.49 -0.97
CA GLN A 107 -2.79 -9.04 -0.90
C GLN A 107 -3.26 -8.56 0.48
N MET A 108 -2.32 -8.28 1.38
CA MET A 108 -2.62 -7.87 2.76
C MET A 108 -3.20 -6.46 2.87
N ALA A 109 -2.88 -5.55 1.96
CA ALA A 109 -3.30 -4.14 2.04
C ALA A 109 -4.32 -3.82 0.95
N LEU A 110 -5.50 -3.38 1.36
CA LEU A 110 -6.59 -2.92 0.50
C LEU A 110 -6.77 -1.41 0.63
N TYR A 111 -6.75 -0.71 -0.50
CA TYR A 111 -6.98 0.72 -0.56
C TYR A 111 -8.28 0.98 -1.32
N GLY A 112 -9.37 1.15 -0.58
CA GLY A 112 -10.67 1.44 -1.14
C GLY A 112 -10.95 2.94 -1.27
N SER A 113 -12.10 3.27 -1.86
CA SER A 113 -12.62 4.65 -1.88
C SER A 113 -12.95 5.14 -0.46
N ILE A 114 -13.09 6.46 -0.30
CA ILE A 114 -13.55 7.06 0.98
C ILE A 114 -14.88 6.45 1.42
N GLN A 115 -15.80 6.21 0.47
CA GLN A 115 -17.08 5.59 0.76
C GLN A 115 -16.93 4.14 1.25
N TRP A 116 -16.01 3.38 0.62
CA TRP A 116 -15.71 2.03 1.05
C TRP A 116 -15.14 1.99 2.46
N ALA A 117 -14.14 2.82 2.75
CA ALA A 117 -13.54 2.91 4.09
C ALA A 117 -14.57 3.33 5.16
N SER A 118 -15.48 4.27 4.83
CA SER A 118 -16.57 4.70 5.71
C SER A 118 -17.55 3.56 6.03
N ARG A 119 -17.94 2.76 5.04
CA ARG A 119 -18.84 1.62 5.25
C ARG A 119 -18.15 0.50 6.05
N LEU A 120 -16.88 0.23 5.77
CA LEU A 120 -16.12 -0.74 6.57
C LEU A 120 -16.01 -0.29 8.02
N ARG A 121 -15.76 1.00 8.27
CA ARG A 121 -15.80 1.59 9.61
C ARG A 121 -17.13 1.35 10.30
N THR A 122 -18.24 1.60 9.59
CA THR A 122 -19.60 1.39 10.15
C THR A 122 -19.81 -0.06 10.56
N LEU A 123 -19.40 -1.03 9.76
CA LEU A 123 -19.51 -2.46 10.09
C LEU A 123 -18.70 -2.82 11.35
N LEU A 124 -17.46 -2.33 11.44
CA LEU A 124 -16.59 -2.57 12.60
C LEU A 124 -17.13 -1.89 13.87
N GLU A 125 -17.71 -0.70 13.78
CA GLU A 125 -18.36 -0.01 14.90
C GLU A 125 -19.65 -0.71 15.36
N MET A 126 -20.45 -1.22 14.43
CA MET A 126 -21.63 -2.03 14.75
C MET A 126 -21.22 -3.30 15.49
N MET A 127 -20.19 -4.00 15.00
CA MET A 127 -19.63 -5.17 15.68
C MET A 127 -19.17 -4.81 17.09
N ARG A 128 -18.41 -3.72 17.25
CA ARG A 128 -17.92 -3.24 18.54
C ARG A 128 -19.07 -2.90 19.50
N SER A 129 -20.12 -2.23 19.02
CA SER A 129 -21.26 -1.83 19.85
C SER A 129 -22.09 -3.02 20.32
N ALA A 130 -22.19 -4.07 19.53
CA ALA A 130 -22.92 -5.29 19.89
C ALA A 130 -22.12 -6.20 20.84
N MET A 131 -20.81 -5.99 21.02
CA MET A 131 -20.01 -6.74 21.97
C MET A 131 -20.51 -6.49 23.40
N GLY A 132 -20.77 -7.57 24.15
CA GLY A 132 -21.32 -7.49 25.51
C GLY A 132 -22.83 -7.69 25.58
N GLU A 133 -23.53 -7.75 24.44
CA GLU A 133 -24.94 -8.20 24.43
C GLU A 133 -25.04 -9.70 24.74
N PRO A 134 -26.12 -10.15 25.40
CA PRO A 134 -26.26 -11.55 25.83
C PRO A 134 -26.18 -12.58 24.70
N GLU A 135 -26.57 -12.19 23.47
CA GLU A 135 -26.56 -13.04 22.29
C GLU A 135 -25.68 -12.40 21.17
N TYR A 136 -24.47 -11.99 21.51
CA TYR A 136 -23.56 -11.34 20.56
C TYR A 136 -23.38 -12.15 19.26
N PRO A 137 -23.86 -11.64 18.11
CA PRO A 137 -23.81 -12.37 16.84
C PRO A 137 -22.49 -12.14 16.10
N GLY A 138 -21.35 -12.31 16.79
CA GLY A 138 -20.01 -11.98 16.27
C GLY A 138 -19.69 -12.62 14.92
N GLY A 139 -20.10 -13.88 14.72
CA GLY A 139 -19.92 -14.56 13.45
C GLY A 139 -20.67 -13.92 12.28
N LEU A 140 -21.86 -13.36 12.52
CA LEU A 140 -22.64 -12.66 11.49
C LEU A 140 -21.98 -11.34 11.09
N TYR A 141 -21.56 -10.53 12.08
CA TYR A 141 -20.84 -9.29 11.81
C TYR A 141 -19.52 -9.55 11.10
N LEU A 142 -18.79 -10.59 11.49
CA LEU A 142 -17.56 -11.00 10.84
C LEU A 142 -17.82 -11.42 9.37
N ALA A 143 -18.86 -12.24 9.13
CA ALA A 143 -19.22 -12.66 7.78
C ALA A 143 -19.54 -11.47 6.86
N LEU A 144 -20.32 -10.50 7.34
CA LEU A 144 -20.62 -9.26 6.61
C LEU A 144 -19.35 -8.44 6.33
N THR A 145 -18.48 -8.30 7.33
CA THR A 145 -17.22 -7.58 7.19
C THR A 145 -16.32 -8.24 6.16
N LEU A 146 -16.14 -9.55 6.23
CA LEU A 146 -15.29 -10.29 5.31
C LEU A 146 -15.85 -10.31 3.90
N HIS A 147 -17.16 -10.48 3.74
CA HIS A 147 -17.81 -10.39 2.42
C HIS A 147 -17.58 -9.01 1.79
N TYR A 148 -17.75 -7.94 2.57
CA TYR A 148 -17.53 -6.57 2.11
C TYR A 148 -16.07 -6.31 1.71
N VAL A 149 -15.13 -6.79 2.51
CA VAL A 149 -13.70 -6.72 2.24
C VAL A 149 -13.33 -7.54 0.98
N GLU A 150 -13.92 -8.72 0.83
CA GLU A 150 -13.66 -9.58 -0.33
C GLU A 150 -14.16 -8.97 -1.65
N GLN A 151 -15.29 -8.28 -1.63
CA GLN A 151 -15.78 -7.55 -2.82
C GLN A 151 -14.74 -6.54 -3.31
N GLU A 152 -14.14 -5.76 -2.39
CA GLU A 152 -13.08 -4.81 -2.73
C GLU A 152 -11.81 -5.52 -3.20
N HIS A 153 -11.42 -6.62 -2.52
CA HIS A 153 -10.27 -7.42 -2.92
C HIS A 153 -10.45 -7.98 -4.34
N ARG A 154 -11.64 -8.51 -4.67
CA ARG A 154 -11.96 -9.00 -6.02
C ARG A 154 -11.96 -7.86 -7.05
N ALA A 155 -12.51 -6.68 -6.71
CA ALA A 155 -12.51 -5.52 -7.59
C ALA A 155 -11.09 -5.04 -7.89
N GLN A 156 -10.22 -4.99 -6.89
CA GLN A 156 -8.81 -4.63 -7.06
C GLN A 156 -8.04 -5.70 -7.84
N SER A 157 -8.28 -6.99 -7.55
CA SER A 157 -7.68 -8.11 -8.29
C SER A 157 -8.16 -8.16 -9.74
N ALA A 158 -9.43 -7.85 -10.01
CA ALA A 158 -9.98 -7.77 -11.37
C ALA A 158 -9.48 -6.53 -12.12
N ALA A 159 -9.32 -5.40 -11.44
CA ALA A 159 -8.63 -4.22 -11.97
C ALA A 159 -7.15 -4.52 -12.24
N ASP A 160 -6.55 -5.36 -11.41
CA ASP A 160 -5.22 -5.92 -11.60
C ASP A 160 -5.11 -6.91 -12.78
N ALA A 161 -6.18 -7.58 -13.15
CA ALA A 161 -6.25 -8.51 -14.28
C ALA A 161 -6.64 -7.85 -15.61
N ARG A 162 -7.20 -6.63 -15.61
CA ARG A 162 -7.37 -5.82 -16.82
C ARG A 162 -6.00 -5.43 -17.37
N PRO A 163 -5.83 -5.21 -18.68
CA PRO A 163 -4.51 -5.08 -19.29
C PRO A 163 -3.70 -3.99 -18.59
N ARG A 164 -2.84 -4.44 -17.69
CA ARG A 164 -1.94 -3.63 -16.85
C ARG A 164 -0.99 -2.76 -17.66
N ASN A 165 -0.81 -3.11 -18.93
CA ASN A 165 0.00 -2.35 -19.86
C ASN A 165 -0.58 -0.96 -20.12
N GLU A 166 -1.88 -0.83 -20.35
CA GLU A 166 -2.45 0.45 -20.78
C GLU A 166 -2.34 1.55 -19.71
N THR A 167 -2.67 1.26 -18.45
CA THR A 167 -2.52 2.25 -17.37
C THR A 167 -1.05 2.59 -17.11
N VAL A 168 -0.16 1.59 -17.11
CA VAL A 168 1.28 1.83 -16.93
C VAL A 168 1.88 2.52 -18.15
N GLU A 169 1.44 2.21 -19.35
CA GLU A 169 1.83 2.90 -20.58
C GLU A 169 1.42 4.39 -20.54
N GLN A 170 0.19 4.69 -20.10
CA GLN A 170 -0.27 6.06 -19.91
C GLN A 170 0.54 6.79 -18.83
N ILE A 171 0.87 6.12 -17.72
CA ILE A 171 1.76 6.67 -16.68
C ILE A 171 3.16 6.91 -17.24
N CYS A 172 3.74 5.97 -17.95
CA CYS A 172 5.05 6.12 -18.60
C CYS A 172 5.06 7.29 -19.59
N ALA A 173 4.02 7.42 -20.41
CA ALA A 173 3.87 8.53 -21.35
C ALA A 173 3.78 9.88 -20.61
N TYR A 174 2.99 9.94 -19.53
CA TYR A 174 2.88 11.14 -18.69
C TYR A 174 4.22 11.50 -18.04
N LEU A 175 4.92 10.54 -17.46
CA LEU A 175 6.24 10.75 -16.84
C LEU A 175 7.27 11.20 -17.89
N ALA A 176 7.26 10.60 -19.10
CA ALA A 176 8.14 10.97 -20.19
C ALA A 176 7.86 12.39 -20.73
N ALA A 177 6.62 12.85 -20.69
CA ALA A 177 6.25 14.21 -21.09
C ALA A 177 6.54 15.27 -20.01
N ASN A 178 6.65 14.87 -18.73
CA ASN A 178 6.72 15.80 -17.59
C ASN A 178 7.95 15.59 -16.70
N TYR A 179 8.97 14.83 -17.12
CA TYR A 179 10.13 14.49 -16.29
C TYR A 179 10.92 15.70 -15.79
N GLN A 180 10.85 16.83 -16.47
CA GLN A 180 11.52 18.08 -16.08
C GLN A 180 10.88 18.73 -14.84
N GLN A 181 9.61 18.46 -14.58
CA GLN A 181 8.89 19.01 -13.45
C GLN A 181 9.20 18.22 -12.17
N LYS A 182 8.91 18.86 -11.02
CA LYS A 182 8.94 18.15 -9.74
C LYS A 182 7.70 17.27 -9.65
N LEU A 183 7.87 15.98 -9.88
CA LEU A 183 6.80 14.98 -9.76
C LEU A 183 6.95 14.20 -8.46
N SER A 184 5.89 14.15 -7.66
CA SER A 184 5.78 13.26 -6.50
C SER A 184 4.93 12.04 -6.82
N LEU A 185 5.18 10.93 -6.13
CA LEU A 185 4.38 9.71 -6.25
C LEU A 185 2.88 9.99 -5.97
N THR A 186 2.61 10.88 -5.00
CA THR A 186 1.24 11.25 -4.62
C THR A 186 0.52 12.03 -5.73
N GLU A 187 1.20 12.98 -6.37
CA GLU A 187 0.62 13.75 -7.48
C GLU A 187 0.33 12.86 -8.70
N VAL A 188 1.27 11.97 -9.04
CA VAL A 188 1.08 11.01 -10.14
C VAL A 188 -0.09 10.08 -9.81
N ALA A 189 -0.16 9.54 -8.60
CA ALA A 189 -1.25 8.66 -8.18
C ALA A 189 -2.62 9.35 -8.23
N ALA A 190 -2.71 10.59 -7.75
CA ALA A 190 -3.93 11.39 -7.78
C ALA A 190 -4.41 11.63 -9.22
N ARG A 191 -3.50 11.90 -10.16
CA ARG A 191 -3.82 12.12 -11.57
C ARG A 191 -4.45 10.89 -12.24
N PHE A 192 -4.04 9.70 -11.85
CA PHE A 192 -4.55 8.44 -12.41
C PHE A 192 -5.63 7.80 -11.53
N TYR A 193 -6.12 8.51 -10.50
CA TYR A 193 -7.17 8.05 -9.58
C TYR A 193 -6.84 6.73 -8.88
N ILE A 194 -5.56 6.52 -8.57
CA ILE A 194 -5.05 5.34 -7.86
C ILE A 194 -4.31 5.74 -6.59
N SER A 195 -4.18 4.82 -5.64
CA SER A 195 -3.40 5.11 -4.42
C SER A 195 -1.89 5.14 -4.74
N PRO A 196 -1.08 5.95 -4.02
CA PRO A 196 0.37 5.98 -4.19
C PRO A 196 1.02 4.60 -3.99
N TYR A 197 0.52 3.83 -3.05
CA TYR A 197 1.00 2.47 -2.78
C TYR A 197 0.73 1.53 -3.96
N TYR A 198 -0.51 1.53 -4.46
CA TYR A 198 -0.89 0.72 -5.62
C TYR A 198 -0.06 1.10 -6.85
N LEU A 199 0.09 2.40 -7.11
CA LEU A 199 0.93 2.91 -8.18
C LEU A 199 2.37 2.39 -8.09
N SER A 200 2.99 2.51 -6.91
CA SER A 200 4.38 2.08 -6.69
C SER A 200 4.57 0.59 -7.00
N ARG A 201 3.67 -0.26 -6.49
CA ARG A 201 3.72 -1.71 -6.72
C ARG A 201 3.44 -2.09 -8.17
N LEU A 202 2.38 -1.53 -8.75
CA LEU A 202 2.00 -1.79 -10.13
C LEU A 202 3.12 -1.40 -11.09
N PHE A 203 3.65 -0.19 -10.94
CA PHE A 203 4.70 0.33 -11.79
C PHE A 203 5.97 -0.52 -11.71
N ARG A 204 6.42 -0.85 -10.48
CA ARG A 204 7.62 -1.71 -10.31
C ARG A 204 7.42 -3.11 -10.86
N ARG A 205 6.23 -3.70 -10.70
CA ARG A 205 5.90 -5.03 -11.23
C ARG A 205 5.91 -5.08 -12.76
N VAL A 206 5.41 -4.03 -13.41
CA VAL A 206 5.31 -3.99 -14.89
C VAL A 206 6.61 -3.52 -15.53
N THR A 207 7.27 -2.51 -14.96
CA THR A 207 8.47 -1.89 -15.55
C THR A 207 9.79 -2.42 -14.98
N GLY A 208 9.75 -3.16 -13.86
CA GLY A 208 10.94 -3.64 -13.14
C GLY A 208 11.64 -2.58 -12.29
N GLN A 209 11.20 -1.31 -12.31
CA GLN A 209 11.88 -0.20 -11.65
C GLN A 209 10.90 0.71 -10.90
N SER A 210 11.41 1.54 -9.98
CA SER A 210 10.57 2.53 -9.30
C SER A 210 10.24 3.70 -10.24
N ILE A 211 9.17 4.46 -9.92
CA ILE A 211 8.83 5.70 -10.64
C ILE A 211 9.97 6.71 -10.58
N VAL A 212 10.66 6.81 -9.44
CA VAL A 212 11.81 7.72 -9.27
C VAL A 212 12.96 7.31 -10.19
N ASP A 213 13.28 6.03 -10.27
CA ASP A 213 14.32 5.52 -11.15
C ASP A 213 13.96 5.74 -12.63
N TYR A 214 12.70 5.53 -12.98
CA TYR A 214 12.19 5.81 -14.33
C TYR A 214 12.34 7.29 -14.71
N ILE A 215 11.92 8.21 -13.84
CA ILE A 215 12.06 9.65 -14.07
C ILE A 215 13.55 10.02 -14.20
N ASN A 216 14.40 9.50 -13.30
CA ASN A 216 15.83 9.75 -13.34
C ASN A 216 16.46 9.23 -14.64
N ALA A 217 16.08 8.05 -15.12
CA ALA A 217 16.54 7.51 -16.40
C ALA A 217 16.19 8.45 -17.55
N ARG A 218 14.96 8.96 -17.62
CA ARG A 218 14.53 9.94 -18.64
C ARG A 218 15.32 11.25 -18.58
N ARG A 219 15.58 11.74 -17.35
CA ARG A 219 16.41 12.93 -17.14
C ARG A 219 17.84 12.74 -17.60
N ILE A 220 18.42 11.55 -17.35
CA ILE A 220 19.77 11.21 -17.80
C ILE A 220 19.84 11.10 -19.34
N GLU A 221 18.86 10.48 -19.99
CA GLU A 221 18.78 10.43 -21.45
C GLU A 221 18.74 11.84 -22.08
N ALA A 222 17.94 12.74 -21.51
CA ALA A 222 17.88 14.13 -21.92
C ALA A 222 19.21 14.87 -21.66
N ALA A 223 19.84 14.61 -20.51
CA ALA A 223 21.13 15.20 -20.17
C ALA A 223 22.25 14.76 -21.10
N GLN A 224 22.27 13.49 -21.52
CA GLN A 224 23.23 13.00 -22.53
C GLN A 224 23.15 13.80 -23.82
N LYS A 225 21.92 13.99 -24.34
CA LYS A 225 21.71 14.79 -25.56
C LYS A 225 22.24 16.23 -25.42
N LEU A 226 21.91 16.88 -24.28
CA LEU A 226 22.40 18.24 -24.03
C LEU A 226 23.93 18.31 -23.86
N LEU A 227 24.53 17.30 -23.24
CA LEU A 227 25.99 17.23 -23.08
C LEU A 227 26.70 17.02 -24.42
N GLU A 228 26.09 16.32 -25.36
CA GLU A 228 26.63 16.05 -26.70
C GLU A 228 26.44 17.21 -27.68
N THR A 229 25.28 17.91 -27.57
CA THR A 229 24.89 18.90 -28.59
C THR A 229 25.07 20.35 -28.15
N THR A 230 25.41 20.62 -26.90
CA THR A 230 25.53 21.98 -26.38
C THR A 230 26.78 22.20 -25.53
N GLU A 231 27.14 23.48 -25.33
CA GLU A 231 28.21 23.91 -24.41
C GLU A 231 27.67 24.35 -23.05
N LEU A 232 26.41 24.01 -22.70
CA LEU A 232 25.80 24.38 -21.42
C LEU A 232 26.66 23.91 -20.26
N SER A 233 26.70 24.71 -19.19
CA SER A 233 27.35 24.28 -17.94
C SER A 233 26.69 23.02 -17.38
N ILE A 234 27.43 22.21 -16.62
CA ILE A 234 26.89 21.02 -15.96
C ILE A 234 25.70 21.36 -15.03
N GLY A 235 25.75 22.55 -14.40
CA GLY A 235 24.64 23.08 -13.60
C GLY A 235 23.39 23.36 -14.44
N SER A 236 23.57 24.03 -15.59
CA SER A 236 22.45 24.35 -16.49
C SER A 236 21.83 23.08 -17.11
N VAL A 237 22.65 22.07 -17.43
CA VAL A 237 22.14 20.77 -17.88
C VAL A 237 21.30 20.10 -16.78
N ALA A 238 21.76 20.11 -15.53
CA ALA A 238 21.01 19.56 -14.40
C ALA A 238 19.64 20.25 -14.25
N GLU A 239 19.62 21.58 -14.30
CA GLU A 239 18.40 22.39 -14.17
C GLU A 239 17.43 22.11 -15.32
N GLN A 240 17.87 22.16 -16.57
CA GLN A 240 17.03 21.92 -17.75
C GLN A 240 16.47 20.50 -17.82
N THR A 241 17.14 19.54 -17.19
CA THR A 241 16.67 18.16 -17.11
C THR A 241 15.86 17.87 -15.84
N GLY A 242 15.60 18.88 -15.00
CA GLY A 242 14.70 18.77 -13.85
C GLY A 242 15.31 18.19 -12.60
N PHE A 243 16.66 18.13 -12.49
CA PHE A 243 17.29 17.76 -11.21
C PHE A 243 17.28 18.96 -10.24
N ALA A 244 16.93 18.66 -8.97
CA ALA A 244 16.86 19.68 -7.93
C ALA A 244 18.22 20.31 -7.58
N SER A 245 19.33 19.63 -7.87
CA SER A 245 20.68 20.15 -7.68
C SER A 245 21.69 19.49 -8.60
N ALA A 246 22.75 20.21 -8.94
CA ALA A 246 23.88 19.70 -9.72
C ALA A 246 24.63 18.55 -9.01
N ALA A 247 24.62 18.53 -7.67
CA ALA A 247 25.23 17.44 -6.88
C ALA A 247 24.44 16.14 -7.05
N HIS A 248 23.10 16.20 -6.94
CA HIS A 248 22.22 15.05 -7.16
C HIS A 248 22.34 14.55 -8.60
N PHE A 249 22.34 15.46 -9.58
CA PHE A 249 22.56 15.11 -10.99
C PHE A 249 23.86 14.35 -11.21
N ARG A 250 25.01 14.88 -10.71
CA ARG A 250 26.32 14.23 -10.89
C ARG A 250 26.35 12.82 -10.29
N ARG A 251 25.72 12.63 -9.13
CA ARG A 251 25.62 11.32 -8.48
C ARG A 251 24.83 10.34 -9.34
N VAL A 252 23.60 10.69 -9.72
CA VAL A 252 22.72 9.82 -10.51
C VAL A 252 23.32 9.55 -11.90
N PHE A 253 23.91 10.57 -12.54
CA PHE A 253 24.56 10.41 -13.84
C PHE A 253 25.71 9.40 -13.77
N ARG A 254 26.56 9.49 -12.73
CA ARG A 254 27.67 8.54 -12.54
C ARG A 254 27.16 7.13 -12.21
N GLU A 255 26.15 7.00 -11.39
CA GLU A 255 25.53 5.71 -11.06
C GLU A 255 24.95 5.03 -12.32
N THR A 256 24.37 5.81 -13.22
CA THR A 256 23.74 5.30 -14.46
C THR A 256 24.75 5.05 -15.58
N MET A 257 25.71 5.96 -15.77
CA MET A 257 26.61 5.96 -16.93
C MET A 257 28.03 5.43 -16.64
N GLY A 258 28.34 5.14 -15.36
CA GLY A 258 29.68 4.72 -14.93
C GLY A 258 30.71 5.85 -14.88
N VAL A 259 30.46 6.98 -15.52
CA VAL A 259 31.37 8.14 -15.60
C VAL A 259 30.64 9.45 -15.26
N GLY A 260 31.39 10.46 -14.82
CA GLY A 260 30.81 11.77 -14.52
C GLY A 260 30.40 12.55 -15.77
N PRO A 261 29.45 13.54 -15.66
CA PRO A 261 28.92 14.28 -16.81
C PRO A 261 30.02 15.03 -17.62
N LEU A 262 31.00 15.61 -16.92
CA LEU A 262 32.10 16.33 -17.59
C LEU A 262 33.02 15.37 -18.35
N GLN A 263 33.31 14.21 -17.78
CA GLN A 263 34.11 13.18 -18.44
C GLN A 263 33.36 12.61 -19.65
N TYR A 264 32.05 12.36 -19.49
CA TYR A 264 31.17 11.92 -20.58
C TYR A 264 31.22 12.90 -21.77
N ARG A 265 31.05 14.21 -21.51
CA ARG A 265 31.16 15.24 -22.55
C ARG A 265 32.51 15.20 -23.30
N LYS A 266 33.64 15.05 -22.56
CA LYS A 266 34.96 14.99 -23.15
C LYS A 266 35.21 13.73 -24.00
N SER A 267 34.55 12.63 -23.70
CA SER A 267 34.69 11.38 -24.43
C SER A 267 33.84 11.30 -25.72
N ARG A 268 32.87 12.22 -25.86
CA ARG A 268 31.95 12.27 -27.01
C ARG A 268 32.23 13.40 -28.00
N LYS A 269 33.15 14.29 -27.64
CA LYS A 269 33.78 15.25 -28.52
C LYS A 269 35.13 14.74 -29.02
#